data_ee8707c2c1729a24587888b6390988a8
#
_entry.id   ee8707c2c1729a24587888b6390988a8
#
_cell.length_a   1.000
_cell.length_b   1.000
_cell.length_c   1.000
_cell.angle_alpha   90.00
_cell.angle_beta   90.00
_cell.angle_gamma   90.00
#
_symmetry.space_group_name_H-M   'P 1'
#
loop_
_entity.id
_entity.type
_entity.pdbx_description
1 polymer ?
#
loop_
_entity_poly.entity_id
_entity_poly.type
_entity_poly.pdbx_seq_one_letter_code
_entity_poly.pdbx_strand_id
1 'polypeptide(L)'
;MFFKAIPVRVRGVDCPELRGGTPQIKAAAKAAKAFTRHFLKQGKIYLRNCGRDKYFRLLCDVKVNSTDLATALLQAGHAVPYDGGKKVTP
;
A
#
# COMPACT_ATOMS: atom_id res chain seq x y z
N MET A 1 1.65 0.55 5.86
CA MET A 1 2.84 -0.19 6.31
C MET A 1 3.71 0.69 7.20
N PHE A 2 4.67 0.11 7.86
CA PHE A 2 5.62 0.86 8.68
C PHE A 2 7.04 0.61 8.19
N PHE A 3 7.85 1.67 8.19
CA PHE A 3 9.26 1.59 7.88
C PHE A 3 10.03 2.20 9.05
N LYS A 4 10.75 1.37 9.82
CA LYS A 4 11.44 1.80 11.04
C LYS A 4 10.50 2.55 12.00
N ALA A 5 9.30 1.99 12.23
CA ALA A 5 8.24 2.55 13.07
C ALA A 5 7.61 3.84 12.54
N ILE A 6 7.94 4.25 11.32
CA ILE A 6 7.30 5.39 10.67
C ILE A 6 6.17 4.87 9.77
N PRO A 7 4.92 5.33 9.94
CA PRO A 7 3.85 4.90 9.05
C PRO A 7 4.06 5.44 7.64
N VAL A 8 4.01 4.55 6.67
CA VAL A 8 4.21 4.88 5.26
C VAL A 8 2.98 4.45 4.46
N ARG A 9 2.45 5.38 3.67
CA ARG A 9 1.39 5.10 2.72
C ARG A 9 1.98 5.01 1.32
N VAL A 10 1.63 3.95 0.60
CA VAL A 10 2.07 3.77 -0.78
C VAL A 10 1.24 4.70 -1.68
N ARG A 11 1.94 5.53 -2.45
CA ARG A 11 1.31 6.51 -3.33
C ARG A 11 0.59 5.83 -4.49
N GLY A 12 -0.56 6.38 -4.85
CA GLY A 12 -1.27 6.00 -6.06
C GLY A 12 -2.23 4.83 -5.92
N VAL A 13 -2.29 4.18 -4.75
CA VAL A 13 -3.18 3.04 -4.54
C VAL A 13 -3.84 3.10 -3.17
N ASP A 14 -4.97 2.40 -3.06
CA ASP A 14 -5.67 2.22 -1.80
C ASP A 14 -6.00 0.74 -1.64
N CYS A 15 -5.65 0.18 -0.48
CA CYS A 15 -5.91 -1.21 -0.15
C CYS A 15 -7.11 -1.31 0.81
N PRO A 16 -7.79 -2.46 0.86
CA PRO A 16 -8.83 -2.69 1.85
C PRO A 16 -8.28 -2.52 3.27
N GLU A 17 -9.09 -1.98 4.16
CA GLU A 17 -8.70 -1.77 5.55
C GLU A 17 -9.18 -2.93 6.43
N LEU A 18 -8.39 -3.23 7.47
CA LEU A 18 -8.75 -4.26 8.43
C LEU A 18 -9.90 -3.87 9.33
N ARG A 19 -10.13 -2.56 9.52
CA ARG A 19 -11.18 -2.07 10.41
C ARG A 19 -12.52 -1.97 9.73
N GLY A 20 -13.58 -2.37 10.45
CA GLY A 20 -14.94 -2.03 10.10
C GLY A 20 -15.49 -2.66 8.84
N GLY A 21 -14.80 -3.59 8.25
CA GLY A 21 -15.23 -4.20 7.02
C GLY A 21 -16.05 -5.46 7.23
N THR A 22 -16.64 -5.94 6.15
CA THR A 22 -17.26 -7.27 6.11
C THR A 22 -16.16 -8.33 6.22
N PRO A 23 -16.52 -9.61 6.50
CA PRO A 23 -15.53 -10.68 6.48
C PRO A 23 -14.73 -10.75 5.18
N GLN A 24 -15.38 -10.49 4.04
CA GLN A 24 -14.71 -10.48 2.74
C GLN A 24 -13.68 -9.35 2.66
N ILE A 25 -14.02 -8.16 3.14
CA ILE A 25 -13.11 -7.01 3.14
C ILE A 25 -11.93 -7.28 4.07
N LYS A 26 -12.19 -7.86 5.23
CA LYS A 26 -11.11 -8.21 6.18
C LYS A 26 -10.17 -9.25 5.61
N ALA A 27 -10.70 -10.26 4.91
CA ALA A 27 -9.88 -11.27 4.26
C ALA A 27 -9.03 -10.65 3.15
N ALA A 28 -9.61 -9.75 2.35
CA ALA A 28 -8.88 -9.04 1.31
C ALA A 28 -7.77 -8.16 1.89
N ALA A 29 -8.04 -7.49 3.02
CA ALA A 29 -7.04 -6.67 3.69
C ALA A 29 -5.88 -7.51 4.22
N LYS A 30 -6.17 -8.67 4.79
CA LYS A 30 -5.12 -9.59 5.25
C LYS A 30 -4.28 -10.11 4.10
N ALA A 31 -4.92 -10.45 2.97
CA ALA A 31 -4.21 -10.90 1.78
C ALA A 31 -3.29 -9.81 1.21
N ALA A 32 -3.76 -8.57 1.16
CA ALA A 32 -2.96 -7.44 0.70
C ALA A 32 -1.77 -7.20 1.63
N LYS A 33 -1.98 -7.30 2.94
CA LYS A 33 -0.91 -7.14 3.92
C LYS A 33 0.15 -8.24 3.78
N ALA A 34 -0.28 -9.48 3.62
CA ALA A 34 0.63 -10.61 3.44
C ALA A 34 1.43 -10.48 2.14
N PHE A 35 0.78 -10.06 1.06
CA PHE A 35 1.42 -9.80 -0.22
C PHE A 35 2.50 -8.72 -0.08
N THR A 36 2.16 -7.61 0.57
CA THR A 36 3.10 -6.51 0.79
C THR A 36 4.30 -6.97 1.60
N ARG A 37 4.06 -7.70 2.69
CA ARG A 37 5.15 -8.22 3.53
C ARG A 37 6.09 -9.12 2.73
N HIS A 38 5.54 -10.02 1.95
CA HIS A 38 6.32 -10.92 1.11
C HIS A 38 7.11 -10.14 0.06
N PHE A 39 6.47 -9.16 -0.58
CA PHE A 39 7.10 -8.30 -1.59
C PHE A 39 8.31 -7.55 -1.00
N LEU A 40 8.15 -7.00 0.19
CA LEU A 40 9.20 -6.20 0.83
C LEU A 40 10.41 -7.05 1.25
N LYS A 41 10.24 -8.35 1.39
CA LYS A 41 11.33 -9.26 1.76
C LYS A 41 12.19 -9.69 0.57
N GLN A 42 11.80 -9.38 -0.66
CA GLN A 42 12.48 -9.89 -1.84
C GLN A 42 13.77 -9.15 -2.16
N GLY A 43 13.99 -7.99 -1.57
CA GLY A 43 15.20 -7.22 -1.84
C GLY A 43 15.23 -5.93 -1.05
N LYS A 44 16.08 -5.03 -1.51
CA LYS A 44 16.25 -3.72 -0.87
C LYS A 44 15.07 -2.82 -1.18
N ILE A 45 14.57 -2.15 -0.15
CA ILE A 45 13.43 -1.26 -0.25
C ILE A 45 13.93 0.15 -0.57
N TYR A 46 13.33 0.75 -1.60
CA TYR A 46 13.59 2.16 -1.96
C TYR A 46 12.30 2.95 -1.81
N LEU A 47 12.38 4.04 -1.07
CA LEU A 47 11.28 5.00 -0.93
C LEU A 47 11.65 6.24 -1.72
N ARG A 48 10.78 6.66 -2.62
CA ARG A 48 11.00 7.82 -3.49
C ARG A 48 9.80 8.76 -3.48
N ASN A 49 10.08 10.02 -3.82
CA ASN A 49 9.04 11.04 -3.94
C ASN A 49 8.19 11.15 -2.69
N CYS A 50 8.83 11.02 -1.53
CA CYS A 50 8.12 11.04 -0.26
C CYS A 50 7.63 12.44 0.07
N GLY A 51 6.38 12.50 0.53
CA GLY A 51 5.79 13.70 1.08
C GLY A 51 4.96 13.32 2.29
N ARG A 52 4.22 14.27 2.82
CA ARG A 52 3.29 13.98 3.91
C ARG A 52 1.87 14.03 3.39
N ASP A 53 1.05 13.09 3.84
CA ASP A 53 -0.37 13.16 3.58
C ASP A 53 -1.05 14.05 4.65
N LYS A 54 -2.37 14.21 4.52
CA LYS A 54 -3.14 15.04 5.45
C LYS A 54 -3.19 14.49 6.88
N TYR A 55 -2.74 13.26 7.09
CA TYR A 55 -2.68 12.60 8.39
C TYR A 55 -1.26 12.48 8.92
N PHE A 56 -0.31 13.22 8.35
CA PHE A 56 1.10 13.24 8.72
C PHE A 56 1.84 11.92 8.51
N ARG A 57 1.28 11.02 7.71
CA ARG A 57 2.00 9.82 7.28
C ARG A 57 2.92 10.18 6.11
N LEU A 58 3.99 9.42 5.94
CA LEU A 58 4.79 9.53 4.73
C LEU A 58 4.02 8.91 3.57
N LEU A 59 3.97 9.65 2.47
CA LEU A 59 3.35 9.20 1.23
C LEU A 59 4.45 9.03 0.21
N CYS A 60 4.79 7.79 -0.11
CA CYS A 60 5.97 7.48 -0.92
C CYS A 60 5.66 6.54 -2.06
N ASP A 61 6.46 6.63 -3.11
CA ASP A 61 6.61 5.54 -4.07
C ASP A 61 7.53 4.50 -3.47
N VAL A 62 7.11 3.24 -3.46
CA VAL A 62 7.85 2.14 -2.84
C VAL A 62 8.31 1.18 -3.92
N LYS A 63 9.61 0.91 -3.97
CA LYS A 63 10.18 -0.04 -4.92
C LYS A 63 11.01 -1.08 -4.20
N VAL A 64 10.95 -2.31 -4.69
CA VAL A 64 11.83 -3.39 -4.27
C VAL A 64 12.43 -3.99 -5.54
N ASN A 65 13.75 -4.02 -5.61
CA ASN A 65 14.52 -4.36 -6.82
C ASN A 65 14.16 -3.43 -7.95
N SER A 66 13.54 -3.54 -8.89
CA SER A 66 13.10 -2.57 -9.90
C SER A 66 11.58 -2.55 -10.05
N THR A 67 10.88 -3.17 -9.09
CA THR A 67 9.44 -3.32 -9.15
C THR A 67 8.75 -2.36 -8.19
N ASP A 68 7.79 -1.60 -8.71
CA ASP A 68 6.98 -0.68 -7.92
C ASP A 68 5.89 -1.44 -7.18
N LEU A 69 5.81 -1.23 -5.86
CA LEU A 69 4.83 -1.93 -5.03
C LEU A 69 3.40 -1.56 -5.43
N ALA A 70 3.13 -0.30 -5.77
CA ALA A 70 1.79 0.11 -6.19
C ALA A 70 1.35 -0.67 -7.42
N THR A 71 2.23 -0.79 -8.43
CA THR A 71 1.95 -1.55 -9.63
C THR A 71 1.70 -3.03 -9.31
N ALA A 72 2.53 -3.61 -8.45
CA ALA A 72 2.37 -5.01 -8.06
C ALA A 72 1.04 -5.26 -7.35
N LEU A 73 0.65 -4.35 -6.45
CA LEU A 73 -0.64 -4.45 -5.74
C LEU A 73 -1.82 -4.35 -6.69
N LEU A 74 -1.77 -3.43 -7.66
CA LEU A 74 -2.83 -3.28 -8.66
C LEU A 74 -2.95 -4.52 -9.54
N GLN A 75 -1.82 -5.04 -10.02
CA GLN A 75 -1.81 -6.21 -10.89
C GLN A 75 -2.28 -7.48 -10.18
N ALA A 76 -1.99 -7.59 -8.89
CA ALA A 76 -2.43 -8.74 -8.09
C ALA A 76 -3.87 -8.60 -7.60
N GLY A 77 -4.54 -7.48 -7.85
CA GLY A 77 -5.90 -7.25 -7.42
C GLY A 77 -6.04 -6.94 -5.93
N HIS A 78 -4.95 -6.55 -5.27
CA HIS A 78 -4.96 -6.23 -3.84
C HIS A 78 -5.22 -4.75 -3.55
N ALA A 79 -5.26 -3.91 -4.56
CA ALA A 79 -5.47 -2.48 -4.40
C ALA A 79 -6.21 -1.90 -5.58
N VAL A 80 -6.78 -0.72 -5.38
CA VAL A 80 -7.42 0.07 -6.44
C VAL A 80 -6.65 1.37 -6.62
N PRO A 81 -6.70 2.00 -7.81
CA PRO A 81 -6.06 3.30 -8.00
C PRO A 81 -6.65 4.35 -7.07
N TYR A 82 -5.79 5.22 -6.57
CA TYR A 82 -6.20 6.30 -5.68
C TYR A 82 -5.27 7.49 -5.86
N ASP A 83 -5.81 8.67 -6.11
CA ASP A 83 -5.02 9.88 -6.37
C ASP A 83 -5.03 10.89 -5.21
N GLY A 84 -5.52 10.49 -4.06
CA GLY A 84 -5.63 11.37 -2.90
C GLY A 84 -6.94 12.12 -2.82
N GLY A 85 -7.76 12.03 -3.84
CA GLY A 85 -9.08 12.63 -3.87
C GLY A 85 -10.17 11.69 -3.38
N LYS A 86 -11.23 11.58 -4.14
CA LYS A 86 -12.33 10.69 -3.79
C LYS A 86 -11.91 9.24 -3.98
N LYS A 87 -12.19 8.42 -2.97
CA LYS A 87 -11.87 7.01 -3.00
C LYS A 87 -12.66 6.31 -4.11
N VAL A 88 -11.96 5.52 -4.92
CA VAL A 88 -12.58 4.67 -5.92
C VAL A 88 -13.00 3.38 -5.23
N THR A 89 -14.30 3.12 -5.16
CA THR A 89 -14.79 1.86 -4.60
C THR A 89 -14.74 0.78 -5.67
N PRO A 90 -14.22 -0.37 -5.32
CA PRO A 90 -14.28 -1.52 -6.22
C PRO A 90 -15.70 -2.04 -6.37
#